data_9da624acc79e29c6befe80fa7b99b308
#
_entry.id   9da624acc79e29c6befe80fa7b99b308
#
_cell.length_a   1.000
_cell.length_b   1.000
_cell.length_c   1.000
_cell.angle_alpha   90.00
_cell.angle_beta   90.00
_cell.angle_gamma   90.00
#
_symmetry.space_group_name_H-M   'P 1'
#
loop_
_entity.id
_entity.type
_entity.pdbx_description
1 polymer ?
#
loop_
_entity_poly.entity_id
_entity_poly.type
_entity_poly.pdbx_seq_one_letter_code
_entity_poly.pdbx_strand_id
1 'polypeptide(L)'
;MTRKTRSVTAAAVGLCVALAATGCAGGSDGSGGSSGGQVALTLWTNAMEGPGAQYWKDAAKKYHSLHPNVTIKIQSVQNEDFDGKLQTALNSNSAPDIFLQRGGGKMQAMVDAGQIQALNLTDTDKANVGAAALEGVSLDGKAYAMPLDTQPEGIYYSKDLFEKAGITSTPTTMDELKDAVAKLKAIKVAPIAVGAKDAWPAAHWYYNFALRECSQDTMTEAAESLRFDDACWTKAGEDLASLLEAEPFQKGFLTASSQQGAGSSAGMLANHKAAMELMGNWNPGVIANLTPDKKPLPDLGWFPFPAVPGGQGDPTAIMGGGGGYSLSRNAPKEALGFLRFVVTKEQQEAYAEAFDTIPVNKDAQGVVTESYNISALQAFNKAAYSMQFLDTVYGQNVGNAMNIAVVNLMAGKGSAADIVKDVKAAAEKG
;
A
#
# COMPACT_ATOMS: atom_id res chain seq x y z
N MET A 1 -48.87 9.82 -43.29
CA MET A 1 -50.07 10.38 -42.66
C MET A 1 -49.68 11.02 -41.37
N THR A 2 -49.71 12.27 -41.38
CA THR A 2 -50.13 13.39 -40.53
C THR A 2 -49.32 13.66 -39.24
N ARG A 3 -48.62 14.77 -39.40
CA ARG A 3 -48.09 15.69 -38.39
C ARG A 3 -49.12 16.05 -37.29
N LYS A 4 -48.64 16.28 -36.05
CA LYS A 4 -49.16 17.41 -35.26
C LYS A 4 -48.06 17.95 -34.31
N THR A 5 -47.55 19.08 -34.70
CA THR A 5 -46.85 20.11 -33.89
C THR A 5 -47.84 20.77 -32.91
N ARG A 6 -47.43 21.05 -31.71
CA ARG A 6 -47.98 22.10 -30.85
C ARG A 6 -46.90 22.86 -30.15
N SER A 7 -46.70 24.08 -30.62
CA SER A 7 -46.04 25.19 -29.94
C SER A 7 -46.92 25.75 -28.83
N VAL A 8 -46.35 26.14 -27.67
CA VAL A 8 -46.96 27.10 -26.79
C VAL A 8 -45.88 28.05 -26.28
N THR A 9 -46.22 29.28 -26.33
CA THR A 9 -45.51 30.54 -26.28
C THR A 9 -45.13 30.97 -24.85
N ALA A 10 -44.14 31.83 -24.75
CA ALA A 10 -43.57 32.52 -23.58
C ALA A 10 -44.55 33.40 -22.80
N ALA A 11 -44.23 33.60 -21.53
CA ALA A 11 -44.53 34.84 -20.83
C ALA A 11 -43.44 35.13 -19.79
N ALA A 12 -42.72 36.21 -20.00
CA ALA A 12 -41.78 36.84 -19.08
C ALA A 12 -42.58 37.77 -18.15
N VAL A 13 -42.28 37.70 -16.83
CA VAL A 13 -42.64 38.77 -15.90
C VAL A 13 -41.41 39.07 -15.07
N GLY A 14 -40.88 40.26 -15.29
CA GLY A 14 -39.82 40.83 -14.46
C GLY A 14 -40.40 41.50 -13.21
N LEU A 15 -39.71 41.36 -12.10
CA LEU A 15 -39.95 42.17 -10.92
C LEU A 15 -38.58 42.67 -10.38
N CYS A 16 -38.34 43.99 -10.59
CA CYS A 16 -37.28 44.73 -9.93
C CYS A 16 -37.67 45.06 -8.50
N VAL A 17 -36.85 44.76 -7.52
CA VAL A 17 -36.92 45.37 -6.18
C VAL A 17 -35.59 46.03 -5.85
N ALA A 18 -35.64 47.28 -5.56
CA ALA A 18 -34.55 48.19 -5.26
C ALA A 18 -33.98 48.00 -3.87
N LEU A 19 -32.64 48.10 -3.74
CA LEU A 19 -31.93 48.17 -2.47
C LEU A 19 -32.04 49.56 -1.85
N ALA A 20 -32.30 49.60 -0.55
CA ALA A 20 -32.04 50.76 0.29
C ALA A 20 -30.79 50.45 1.17
N ALA A 21 -29.73 51.20 0.97
CA ALA A 21 -28.56 51.22 1.81
C ALA A 21 -28.83 52.15 3.02
N THR A 22 -28.59 51.65 4.23
CA THR A 22 -28.39 52.50 5.41
C THR A 22 -27.09 52.10 6.09
N GLY A 23 -26.10 52.96 6.03
CA GLY A 23 -24.88 52.88 6.79
C GLY A 23 -25.10 53.36 8.22
N CYS A 24 -24.48 52.72 9.18
CA CYS A 24 -24.12 53.32 10.46
C CYS A 24 -22.68 52.96 10.81
N ALA A 25 -21.88 53.97 10.89
CA ALA A 25 -20.55 53.94 11.48
C ALA A 25 -20.67 53.90 13.01
N GLY A 26 -19.91 53.05 13.65
CA GLY A 26 -19.72 53.01 15.09
C GLY A 26 -18.46 52.18 15.38
N GLY A 27 -17.33 52.88 15.64
CA GLY A 27 -16.13 52.22 16.11
C GLY A 27 -16.22 51.85 17.57
N SER A 28 -15.59 50.74 17.93
CA SER A 28 -14.95 50.57 19.25
C SER A 28 -13.98 49.39 19.22
N ASP A 29 -12.88 49.64 19.83
CA ASP A 29 -11.73 48.79 20.11
C ASP A 29 -12.09 47.43 20.68
N GLY A 30 -11.23 46.45 20.36
CA GLY A 30 -11.12 45.34 21.30
C GLY A 30 -10.74 44.02 20.73
N SER A 31 -9.55 43.62 21.03
CA SER A 31 -9.05 42.23 21.12
C SER A 31 -9.05 41.42 19.83
N GLY A 32 -7.87 41.30 19.23
CA GLY A 32 -7.54 40.31 18.23
C GLY A 32 -7.70 38.88 18.75
N GLY A 33 -8.90 38.37 18.65
CA GLY A 33 -9.15 36.94 18.58
C GLY A 33 -9.01 36.54 17.10
N SER A 34 -7.96 35.84 16.75
CA SER A 34 -7.85 35.17 15.46
C SER A 34 -9.03 34.20 15.33
N SER A 35 -10.13 34.62 14.73
CA SER A 35 -11.23 33.74 14.32
C SER A 35 -10.68 32.91 13.16
N GLY A 36 -10.05 31.76 13.51
CA GLY A 36 -9.67 30.76 12.53
C GLY A 36 -10.93 30.34 11.77
N GLY A 37 -11.00 30.69 10.48
CA GLY A 37 -12.09 30.26 9.61
C GLY A 37 -12.27 28.76 9.65
N GLN A 38 -13.50 28.28 9.39
CA GLN A 38 -13.78 26.83 9.29
C GLN A 38 -12.97 26.26 8.12
N VAL A 39 -12.24 25.15 8.39
CA VAL A 39 -11.42 24.42 7.41
C VAL A 39 -12.03 23.04 7.22
N ALA A 40 -12.39 22.71 5.99
CA ALA A 40 -12.85 21.38 5.62
C ALA A 40 -11.78 20.68 4.81
N LEU A 41 -11.23 19.59 5.34
CA LEU A 41 -10.22 18.76 4.70
C LEU A 41 -10.86 17.52 4.10
N THR A 42 -10.26 17.01 3.02
CA THR A 42 -10.59 15.72 2.42
C THR A 42 -9.41 14.76 2.57
N LEU A 43 -9.68 13.53 3.00
CA LEU A 43 -8.69 12.48 3.11
C LEU A 43 -9.11 11.27 2.27
N TRP A 44 -8.23 10.82 1.36
CA TRP A 44 -8.41 9.60 0.59
C TRP A 44 -7.54 8.47 1.15
N THR A 45 -8.19 7.33 1.42
CA THR A 45 -7.58 6.10 1.92
C THR A 45 -8.09 4.89 1.14
N ASN A 46 -7.37 3.76 1.20
CA ASN A 46 -7.83 2.48 0.64
C ASN A 46 -8.52 1.58 1.68
N ALA A 47 -8.69 2.03 2.91
CA ALA A 47 -9.44 1.31 3.94
C ALA A 47 -10.94 1.38 3.63
N MET A 48 -11.49 0.29 3.05
CA MET A 48 -12.89 0.25 2.57
C MET A 48 -13.89 -0.04 3.68
N GLU A 49 -13.56 -0.96 4.58
CA GLU A 49 -14.44 -1.47 5.65
C GLU A 49 -13.63 -1.91 6.88
N GLY A 50 -14.33 -2.41 7.90
CA GLY A 50 -13.71 -2.96 9.10
C GLY A 50 -13.06 -1.95 10.03
N PRO A 51 -12.21 -2.42 10.96
CA PRO A 51 -11.57 -1.57 11.97
C PRO A 51 -10.72 -0.45 11.38
N GLY A 52 -10.00 -0.69 10.28
CA GLY A 52 -9.17 0.32 9.62
C GLY A 52 -9.99 1.50 9.06
N ALA A 53 -11.14 1.23 8.42
CA ALA A 53 -12.04 2.29 7.96
C ALA A 53 -12.68 3.04 9.15
N GLN A 54 -12.94 2.35 10.25
CA GLN A 54 -13.45 2.96 11.47
C GLN A 54 -12.40 3.85 12.14
N TYR A 55 -11.15 3.42 12.20
CA TYR A 55 -10.04 4.23 12.72
C TYR A 55 -10.00 5.63 12.11
N TRP A 56 -10.07 5.74 10.78
CA TRP A 56 -10.03 7.04 10.12
C TRP A 56 -11.18 7.96 10.53
N LYS A 57 -12.37 7.41 10.73
CA LYS A 57 -13.55 8.18 11.19
C LYS A 57 -13.34 8.65 12.63
N ASP A 58 -12.83 7.80 13.49
CA ASP A 58 -12.60 8.09 14.90
C ASP A 58 -11.45 9.08 15.09
N ALA A 59 -10.34 8.93 14.33
CA ALA A 59 -9.25 9.88 14.30
C ALA A 59 -9.71 11.28 13.83
N ALA A 60 -10.51 11.34 12.76
CA ALA A 60 -11.08 12.60 12.28
C ALA A 60 -12.01 13.25 13.32
N LYS A 61 -12.88 12.48 13.98
CA LYS A 61 -13.75 12.95 15.04
C LYS A 61 -12.96 13.44 16.27
N LYS A 62 -11.94 12.69 16.68
CA LYS A 62 -11.09 13.07 17.82
C LYS A 62 -10.30 14.34 17.51
N TYR A 63 -9.73 14.45 16.29
CA TYR A 63 -9.04 15.66 15.86
C TYR A 63 -9.94 16.87 15.84
N HIS A 64 -11.18 16.74 15.33
CA HIS A 64 -12.19 17.81 15.35
C HIS A 64 -12.51 18.28 16.79
N SER A 65 -12.57 17.35 17.76
CA SER A 65 -12.83 17.74 19.16
C SER A 65 -11.70 18.57 19.77
N LEU A 66 -10.45 18.38 19.31
CA LEU A 66 -9.28 19.15 19.71
C LEU A 66 -9.12 20.45 18.90
N HIS A 67 -9.62 20.44 17.67
CA HIS A 67 -9.54 21.54 16.69
C HIS A 67 -10.93 21.81 16.09
N PRO A 68 -11.87 22.47 16.81
CA PRO A 68 -13.27 22.61 16.40
C PRO A 68 -13.48 23.36 15.08
N ASN A 69 -12.48 24.09 14.62
CA ASN A 69 -12.50 24.78 13.33
C ASN A 69 -12.08 23.87 12.16
N VAL A 70 -11.65 22.62 12.39
CA VAL A 70 -11.23 21.68 11.35
C VAL A 70 -12.19 20.51 11.27
N THR A 71 -12.69 20.21 10.08
CA THR A 71 -13.44 18.98 9.79
C THR A 71 -12.72 18.17 8.72
N ILE A 72 -12.80 16.83 8.80
CA ILE A 72 -12.12 15.95 7.85
C ILE A 72 -13.15 14.98 7.26
N LYS A 73 -13.32 15.04 5.95
CA LYS A 73 -14.16 14.12 5.19
C LYS A 73 -13.29 12.95 4.70
N ILE A 74 -13.58 11.76 5.16
CA ILE A 74 -12.91 10.53 4.72
C ILE A 74 -13.58 9.99 3.47
N GLN A 75 -12.79 9.66 2.46
CA GLN A 75 -13.23 8.97 1.24
C GLN A 75 -12.38 7.73 1.04
N SER A 76 -13.03 6.57 1.09
CA SER A 76 -12.39 5.29 0.78
C SER A 76 -12.44 5.04 -0.74
N VAL A 77 -11.34 4.59 -1.30
CA VAL A 77 -11.19 4.24 -2.71
C VAL A 77 -10.57 2.85 -2.78
N GLN A 78 -11.15 1.97 -3.59
CA GLN A 78 -10.65 0.61 -3.78
C GLN A 78 -9.18 0.60 -4.21
N ASN A 79 -8.37 -0.28 -3.65
CA ASN A 79 -6.92 -0.28 -3.83
C ASN A 79 -6.50 -0.32 -5.31
N GLU A 80 -7.14 -1.18 -6.10
CA GLU A 80 -6.84 -1.37 -7.53
C GLU A 80 -7.21 -0.15 -8.38
N ASP A 81 -8.17 0.67 -7.93
CA ASP A 81 -8.61 1.91 -8.59
C ASP A 81 -7.85 3.14 -8.09
N PHE A 82 -7.15 3.02 -6.94
CA PHE A 82 -6.68 4.16 -6.17
C PHE A 82 -5.73 5.06 -6.96
N ASP A 83 -4.65 4.48 -7.49
CA ASP A 83 -3.60 5.23 -8.18
C ASP A 83 -4.15 5.96 -9.44
N GLY A 84 -5.02 5.30 -10.22
CA GLY A 84 -5.64 5.90 -11.40
C GLY A 84 -6.62 7.04 -11.07
N LYS A 85 -7.45 6.87 -10.04
CA LYS A 85 -8.36 7.91 -9.57
C LYS A 85 -7.60 9.08 -8.96
N LEU A 86 -6.57 8.81 -8.17
CA LEU A 86 -5.72 9.84 -7.56
C LEU A 86 -5.02 10.68 -8.63
N GLN A 87 -4.40 10.04 -9.63
CA GLN A 87 -3.73 10.73 -10.73
C GLN A 87 -4.71 11.64 -11.50
N THR A 88 -5.93 11.16 -11.76
CA THR A 88 -6.99 11.95 -12.38
C THR A 88 -7.37 13.17 -11.52
N ALA A 89 -7.51 12.97 -10.21
CA ALA A 89 -7.86 14.04 -9.28
C ALA A 89 -6.74 15.07 -9.13
N LEU A 90 -5.47 14.65 -9.07
CA LEU A 90 -4.29 15.53 -9.00
C LEU A 90 -4.11 16.38 -10.26
N ASN A 91 -4.48 15.84 -11.43
CA ASN A 91 -4.44 16.57 -12.71
C ASN A 91 -5.63 17.52 -12.89
N SER A 92 -6.58 17.51 -11.98
CA SER A 92 -7.75 18.39 -11.97
C SER A 92 -7.79 19.21 -10.68
N ASN A 93 -8.80 20.09 -10.55
CA ASN A 93 -8.98 20.87 -9.31
C ASN A 93 -9.75 20.10 -8.22
N SER A 94 -9.81 18.76 -8.30
CA SER A 94 -10.54 17.90 -7.36
C SER A 94 -9.63 17.00 -6.50
N ALA A 95 -8.33 17.33 -6.43
CA ALA A 95 -7.38 16.61 -5.59
C ALA A 95 -7.81 16.63 -4.11
N PRO A 96 -7.74 15.50 -3.39
CA PRO A 96 -7.90 15.48 -1.95
C PRO A 96 -6.76 16.26 -1.26
N ASP A 97 -7.02 16.81 -0.08
CA ASP A 97 -5.98 17.50 0.69
C ASP A 97 -4.92 16.52 1.21
N ILE A 98 -5.37 15.37 1.68
CA ILE A 98 -4.56 14.29 2.26
C ILE A 98 -4.88 12.99 1.52
N PHE A 99 -3.88 12.22 1.15
CA PHE A 99 -4.09 10.95 0.46
C PHE A 99 -2.98 9.95 0.69
N LEU A 100 -3.35 8.67 0.60
CA LEU A 100 -2.41 7.56 0.65
C LEU A 100 -1.36 7.69 -0.46
N GLN A 101 -0.10 7.65 -0.07
CA GLN A 101 1.08 7.75 -0.93
C GLN A 101 1.88 6.45 -0.91
N ARG A 102 2.26 5.98 -2.09
CA ARG A 102 3.06 4.74 -2.22
C ARG A 102 4.55 4.95 -1.97
N GLY A 103 5.08 6.16 -2.21
CA GLY A 103 6.52 6.43 -2.19
C GLY A 103 7.21 6.17 -3.54
N GLY A 104 8.54 6.05 -3.52
CA GLY A 104 9.37 5.69 -4.68
C GLY A 104 9.16 6.54 -5.92
N GLY A 105 9.36 5.97 -7.10
CA GLY A 105 9.19 6.67 -8.38
C GLY A 105 7.78 7.17 -8.64
N LYS A 106 6.75 6.53 -8.05
CA LYS A 106 5.37 7.06 -8.12
C LYS A 106 5.25 8.40 -7.40
N MET A 107 5.91 8.55 -6.24
CA MET A 107 5.95 9.82 -5.51
C MET A 107 6.85 10.85 -6.22
N GLN A 108 8.01 10.43 -6.72
CA GLN A 108 8.91 11.28 -7.50
C GLN A 108 8.16 11.98 -8.64
N ALA A 109 7.39 11.23 -9.44
CA ALA A 109 6.60 11.79 -10.54
C ALA A 109 5.61 12.88 -10.08
N MET A 110 5.01 12.72 -8.90
CA MET A 110 4.10 13.73 -8.32
C MET A 110 4.86 14.98 -7.84
N VAL A 111 6.08 14.80 -7.31
CA VAL A 111 6.97 15.93 -6.92
C VAL A 111 7.40 16.70 -8.15
N ASP A 112 7.87 16.03 -9.19
CA ASP A 112 8.32 16.63 -10.45
C ASP A 112 7.19 17.40 -11.15
N ALA A 113 5.97 16.90 -11.06
CA ALA A 113 4.77 17.57 -11.55
C ALA A 113 4.26 18.70 -10.62
N GLY A 114 4.91 18.95 -9.48
CA GLY A 114 4.49 19.95 -8.49
C GLY A 114 3.09 19.69 -7.92
N GLN A 115 2.69 18.45 -7.80
CA GLN A 115 1.34 18.04 -7.35
C GLN A 115 1.23 17.90 -5.83
N ILE A 116 2.34 17.71 -5.13
CA ILE A 116 2.42 17.50 -3.68
C ILE A 116 3.40 18.46 -3.02
N GLN A 117 3.18 18.73 -1.74
CA GLN A 117 4.05 19.60 -0.94
C GLN A 117 5.07 18.78 -0.15
N ALA A 118 6.27 19.35 0.04
CA ALA A 118 7.18 18.88 1.06
C ALA A 118 6.59 19.13 2.47
N LEU A 119 6.75 18.17 3.37
CA LEU A 119 6.29 18.28 4.75
C LEU A 119 7.33 19.03 5.60
N ASN A 120 6.93 20.12 6.25
CA ASN A 120 7.77 20.82 7.23
C ASN A 120 7.75 20.09 8.56
N LEU A 121 8.51 18.99 8.65
CA LEU A 121 8.58 18.15 9.85
C LEU A 121 9.49 18.77 10.90
N THR A 122 8.99 18.84 12.14
CA THR A 122 9.79 19.16 13.33
C THR A 122 10.66 17.97 13.75
N ASP A 123 11.62 18.20 14.65
CA ASP A 123 12.43 17.11 15.21
C ASP A 123 11.56 16.11 15.98
N THR A 124 10.49 16.57 16.62
CA THR A 124 9.51 15.69 17.27
C THR A 124 8.76 14.83 16.25
N ASP A 125 8.31 15.40 15.14
CA ASP A 125 7.65 14.63 14.06
C ASP A 125 8.59 13.54 13.54
N LYS A 126 9.86 13.89 13.30
CA LYS A 126 10.89 12.94 12.82
C LYS A 126 11.20 11.85 13.86
N ALA A 127 11.23 12.20 15.15
CA ALA A 127 11.43 11.24 16.21
C ALA A 127 10.26 10.25 16.31
N ASN A 128 9.02 10.72 16.18
CA ASN A 128 7.83 9.88 16.20
C ASN A 128 7.79 8.86 15.05
N VAL A 129 8.28 9.24 13.87
CA VAL A 129 8.24 8.40 12.67
C VAL A 129 9.49 7.52 12.53
N GLY A 130 10.66 8.06 12.90
CA GLY A 130 11.95 7.40 12.72
C GLY A 130 12.58 7.62 11.34
N ALA A 131 13.92 7.69 11.32
CA ALA A 131 14.68 8.04 10.11
C ALA A 131 14.48 7.04 8.96
N ALA A 132 14.51 5.74 9.25
CA ALA A 132 14.37 4.69 8.24
C ALA A 132 13.02 4.74 7.50
N ALA A 133 11.92 5.03 8.20
CA ALA A 133 10.61 5.15 7.57
C ALA A 133 10.50 6.43 6.73
N LEU A 134 11.16 7.51 7.14
CA LEU A 134 11.20 8.76 6.39
C LEU A 134 12.05 8.67 5.12
N GLU A 135 13.07 7.81 5.10
CA GLU A 135 13.94 7.63 3.93
C GLU A 135 13.12 7.24 2.69
N GLY A 136 12.23 6.25 2.80
CA GLY A 136 11.39 5.76 1.70
C GLY A 136 10.38 6.77 1.14
N VAL A 137 10.16 7.90 1.82
CA VAL A 137 9.22 8.97 1.41
C VAL A 137 9.90 10.33 1.32
N SER A 138 11.23 10.35 1.23
CA SER A 138 12.04 11.58 1.12
C SER A 138 12.76 11.65 -0.22
N LEU A 139 12.84 12.86 -0.77
CA LEU A 139 13.58 13.20 -1.98
C LEU A 139 14.39 14.47 -1.70
N ASP A 140 15.69 14.44 -2.03
CA ASP A 140 16.59 15.57 -1.78
C ASP A 140 16.54 16.07 -0.32
N GLY A 141 16.45 15.13 0.64
CA GLY A 141 16.40 15.42 2.07
C GLY A 141 15.09 16.03 2.59
N LYS A 142 14.04 16.08 1.76
CA LYS A 142 12.71 16.58 2.12
C LYS A 142 11.70 15.42 2.13
N ALA A 143 10.97 15.26 3.22
CA ALA A 143 9.87 14.31 3.29
C ALA A 143 8.64 14.83 2.52
N TYR A 144 8.02 13.97 1.72
CA TYR A 144 6.80 14.27 0.95
C TYR A 144 5.59 13.43 1.38
N ALA A 145 5.79 12.48 2.29
CA ALA A 145 4.70 11.80 2.96
C ALA A 145 5.01 11.58 4.43
N MET A 146 3.96 11.35 5.23
CA MET A 146 4.04 10.93 6.63
C MET A 146 3.79 9.43 6.70
N PRO A 147 4.80 8.59 6.97
CA PRO A 147 4.61 7.15 7.17
C PRO A 147 3.78 6.87 8.43
N LEU A 148 2.98 5.81 8.40
CA LEU A 148 2.18 5.38 9.55
C LEU A 148 2.51 3.97 10.03
N ASP A 149 3.02 3.12 9.13
CA ASP A 149 3.37 1.73 9.43
C ASP A 149 4.66 1.30 8.72
N THR A 150 5.18 0.17 9.17
CA THR A 150 6.26 -0.56 8.53
C THR A 150 5.65 -1.82 7.92
N GLN A 151 5.90 -2.04 6.64
CA GLN A 151 5.23 -3.09 5.87
C GLN A 151 6.21 -4.15 5.34
N PRO A 152 6.95 -4.88 6.20
CA PRO A 152 7.79 -5.98 5.74
C PRO A 152 6.96 -7.04 5.04
N GLU A 153 7.46 -7.53 3.90
CA GLU A 153 6.85 -8.61 3.16
C GLU A 153 7.46 -9.96 3.55
N GLY A 154 6.60 -10.97 3.56
CA GLY A 154 6.98 -12.34 3.79
C GLY A 154 5.81 -13.29 3.56
N ILE A 155 5.99 -14.55 3.89
CA ILE A 155 4.99 -15.57 3.66
C ILE A 155 4.16 -15.78 4.93
N TYR A 156 2.89 -15.39 4.86
CA TYR A 156 1.89 -15.74 5.85
C TYR A 156 1.46 -17.19 5.65
N TYR A 157 1.23 -17.91 6.75
CA TYR A 157 0.82 -19.31 6.67
C TYR A 157 -0.10 -19.73 7.81
N SER A 158 -0.92 -20.78 7.57
CA SER A 158 -1.72 -21.44 8.58
C SER A 158 -0.87 -22.49 9.31
N LYS A 159 -0.63 -22.30 10.61
CA LYS A 159 0.07 -23.26 11.48
C LYS A 159 -0.67 -24.59 11.51
N ASP A 160 -2.00 -24.57 11.56
CA ASP A 160 -2.85 -25.77 11.58
C ASP A 160 -2.70 -26.62 10.29
N LEU A 161 -2.62 -25.97 9.13
CA LEU A 161 -2.43 -26.68 7.86
C LEU A 161 -1.00 -27.21 7.72
N PHE A 162 0.00 -26.51 8.25
CA PHE A 162 1.38 -27.01 8.31
C PHE A 162 1.48 -28.23 9.20
N GLU A 163 0.90 -28.20 10.40
CA GLU A 163 0.85 -29.34 11.31
C GLU A 163 0.17 -30.56 10.65
N LYS A 164 -1.01 -30.37 10.05
CA LYS A 164 -1.73 -31.43 9.31
C LYS A 164 -0.93 -32.02 8.16
N ALA A 165 -0.07 -31.23 7.51
CA ALA A 165 0.80 -31.68 6.43
C ALA A 165 2.13 -32.29 6.95
N GLY A 166 2.37 -32.30 8.25
CA GLY A 166 3.62 -32.79 8.85
C GLY A 166 4.80 -31.87 8.56
N ILE A 167 4.55 -30.55 8.40
CA ILE A 167 5.57 -29.51 8.23
C ILE A 167 5.88 -28.97 9.63
N THR A 168 7.07 -29.29 10.16
CA THR A 168 7.45 -28.99 11.55
C THR A 168 8.25 -27.69 11.72
N SER A 169 8.72 -27.12 10.59
CA SER A 169 9.45 -25.86 10.57
C SER A 169 9.10 -25.06 9.32
N THR A 170 9.20 -23.74 9.41
CA THR A 170 9.01 -22.86 8.25
C THR A 170 10.18 -22.99 7.26
N PRO A 171 9.91 -22.99 5.94
CA PRO A 171 10.94 -23.03 4.91
C PRO A 171 11.92 -21.86 5.01
N THR A 172 13.22 -22.16 4.93
CA THR A 172 14.33 -21.18 4.89
C THR A 172 15.03 -21.15 3.55
N THR A 173 14.80 -22.17 2.71
CA THR A 173 15.32 -22.30 1.36
C THR A 173 14.20 -22.58 0.36
N MET A 174 14.45 -22.37 -0.94
CA MET A 174 13.47 -22.68 -1.99
C MET A 174 13.18 -24.16 -2.10
N ASP A 175 14.14 -25.04 -1.81
CA ASP A 175 13.90 -26.49 -1.81
C ASP A 175 12.97 -26.90 -0.67
N GLU A 176 13.16 -26.34 0.53
CA GLU A 176 12.23 -26.55 1.65
C GLU A 176 10.83 -26.00 1.36
N LEU A 177 10.70 -24.89 0.63
CA LEU A 177 9.41 -24.38 0.18
C LEU A 177 8.74 -25.33 -0.81
N LYS A 178 9.48 -25.88 -1.79
CA LYS A 178 8.97 -26.89 -2.73
C LYS A 178 8.54 -28.18 -2.00
N ASP A 179 9.29 -28.60 -0.99
CA ASP A 179 8.91 -29.73 -0.14
C ASP A 179 7.61 -29.48 0.64
N ALA A 180 7.46 -28.26 1.19
CA ALA A 180 6.22 -27.87 1.86
C ALA A 180 5.04 -27.85 0.89
N VAL A 181 5.23 -27.35 -0.34
CA VAL A 181 4.23 -27.40 -1.42
C VAL A 181 3.81 -28.86 -1.69
N ALA A 182 4.76 -29.78 -1.83
CA ALA A 182 4.47 -31.20 -2.09
C ALA A 182 3.66 -31.85 -0.94
N LYS A 183 4.03 -31.57 0.32
CA LYS A 183 3.31 -32.07 1.51
C LYS A 183 1.88 -31.55 1.59
N LEU A 184 1.67 -30.27 1.31
CA LEU A 184 0.34 -29.65 1.31
C LEU A 184 -0.54 -30.20 0.18
N LYS A 185 0.02 -30.41 -1.02
CA LYS A 185 -0.68 -31.07 -2.13
C LYS A 185 -1.11 -32.51 -1.76
N ALA A 186 -0.27 -33.25 -1.02
CA ALA A 186 -0.59 -34.62 -0.58
C ALA A 186 -1.83 -34.69 0.32
N ILE A 187 -2.08 -33.66 1.12
CA ILE A 187 -3.31 -33.55 1.95
C ILE A 187 -4.44 -32.78 1.23
N LYS A 188 -4.31 -32.52 -0.08
CA LYS A 188 -5.30 -31.85 -0.93
C LYS A 188 -5.64 -30.41 -0.51
N VAL A 189 -4.70 -29.69 0.08
CA VAL A 189 -4.78 -28.26 0.38
C VAL A 189 -4.04 -27.49 -0.71
N ALA A 190 -4.58 -26.36 -1.15
CA ALA A 190 -3.83 -25.46 -2.02
C ALA A 190 -2.59 -24.94 -1.27
N PRO A 191 -1.36 -25.14 -1.79
CA PRO A 191 -0.18 -24.77 -1.02
C PRO A 191 -0.06 -23.27 -0.82
N ILE A 192 -0.18 -22.50 -1.89
CA ILE A 192 0.00 -21.04 -1.90
C ILE A 192 -1.20 -20.41 -2.60
N ALA A 193 -1.79 -19.38 -2.00
CA ALA A 193 -2.75 -18.53 -2.67
C ALA A 193 -2.04 -17.28 -3.27
N VAL A 194 -2.45 -16.91 -4.47
CA VAL A 194 -2.03 -15.67 -5.13
C VAL A 194 -3.16 -15.07 -5.94
N GLY A 195 -3.34 -13.75 -5.84
CA GLY A 195 -4.38 -13.00 -6.55
C GLY A 195 -3.83 -12.38 -7.85
N ALA A 196 -3.51 -13.20 -8.85
CA ALA A 196 -2.85 -12.75 -10.06
C ALA A 196 -3.74 -11.92 -11.01
N LYS A 197 -5.06 -11.88 -10.80
CA LYS A 197 -5.96 -10.95 -11.50
C LYS A 197 -5.54 -9.48 -11.28
N ASP A 198 -5.06 -9.17 -10.07
CA ASP A 198 -4.68 -7.83 -9.70
C ASP A 198 -3.22 -7.50 -10.10
N ALA A 199 -2.52 -8.44 -10.72
CA ALA A 199 -1.17 -8.45 -11.26
C ALA A 199 -0.06 -8.26 -10.20
N TRP A 200 -0.11 -7.21 -9.36
CA TRP A 200 0.92 -6.88 -8.38
C TRP A 200 1.22 -8.03 -7.38
N PRO A 201 0.24 -8.82 -6.87
CA PRO A 201 0.57 -9.90 -5.91
C PRO A 201 1.34 -11.05 -6.57
N ALA A 202 1.12 -11.29 -7.85
CA ALA A 202 1.90 -12.23 -8.64
C ALA A 202 3.34 -11.73 -8.84
N ALA A 203 3.49 -10.43 -9.13
CA ALA A 203 4.78 -9.80 -9.36
C ALA A 203 5.64 -9.74 -8.08
N HIS A 204 5.07 -9.71 -6.89
CA HIS A 204 5.79 -9.78 -5.62
C HIS A 204 6.68 -11.03 -5.51
N TRP A 205 6.29 -12.15 -6.10
CA TRP A 205 7.16 -13.34 -6.20
C TRP A 205 8.43 -13.04 -6.97
N TYR A 206 8.31 -12.40 -8.14
CA TYR A 206 9.46 -11.97 -8.93
C TYR A 206 10.32 -10.94 -8.19
N TYR A 207 9.71 -9.98 -7.49
CA TYR A 207 10.45 -8.98 -6.71
C TYR A 207 11.31 -9.61 -5.64
N ASN A 208 10.78 -10.60 -4.93
CA ASN A 208 11.53 -11.30 -3.89
C ASN A 208 12.63 -12.17 -4.50
N PHE A 209 12.42 -12.80 -5.66
CA PHE A 209 13.49 -13.48 -6.39
C PHE A 209 14.56 -12.47 -6.84
N ALA A 210 14.17 -11.31 -7.38
CA ALA A 210 15.12 -10.27 -7.77
C ALA A 210 15.94 -9.76 -6.56
N LEU A 211 15.31 -9.62 -5.39
CA LEU A 211 15.99 -9.23 -4.15
C LEU A 211 17.01 -10.28 -3.68
N ARG A 212 16.85 -11.54 -4.06
CA ARG A 212 17.81 -12.63 -3.77
C ARG A 212 18.88 -12.78 -4.83
N GLU A 213 18.54 -12.55 -6.11
CA GLU A 213 19.45 -12.72 -7.22
C GLU A 213 20.34 -11.50 -7.48
N CYS A 214 19.81 -10.28 -7.33
CA CYS A 214 20.53 -9.04 -7.59
C CYS A 214 21.22 -8.51 -6.34
N SER A 215 22.43 -7.96 -6.50
CA SER A 215 23.10 -7.23 -5.41
C SER A 215 22.32 -5.97 -5.01
N GLN A 216 22.54 -5.48 -3.80
CA GLN A 216 21.95 -4.21 -3.36
C GLN A 216 22.32 -3.05 -4.29
N ASP A 217 23.57 -3.01 -4.77
CA ASP A 217 24.03 -1.96 -5.68
C ASP A 217 23.27 -2.02 -7.02
N THR A 218 23.06 -3.22 -7.58
CA THR A 218 22.27 -3.40 -8.81
C THR A 218 20.81 -2.95 -8.61
N MET A 219 20.22 -3.28 -7.47
CA MET A 219 18.84 -2.87 -7.14
C MET A 219 18.74 -1.35 -7.01
N THR A 220 19.73 -0.71 -6.36
CA THR A 220 19.79 0.74 -6.18
C THR A 220 20.03 1.46 -7.50
N GLU A 221 20.97 0.97 -8.33
CA GLU A 221 21.22 1.53 -9.67
C GLU A 221 19.96 1.47 -10.55
N ALA A 222 19.23 0.36 -10.50
CA ALA A 222 17.97 0.24 -11.25
C ALA A 222 16.89 1.22 -10.75
N ALA A 223 16.85 1.52 -9.43
CA ALA A 223 15.94 2.51 -8.89
C ALA A 223 16.25 3.94 -9.37
N GLU A 224 17.51 4.27 -9.56
CA GLU A 224 17.98 5.60 -9.98
C GLU A 224 17.95 5.79 -11.51
N SER A 225 18.28 4.75 -12.27
CA SER A 225 18.56 4.86 -13.70
C SER A 225 17.54 4.16 -14.61
N LEU A 226 16.65 3.35 -14.06
CA LEU A 226 15.72 2.47 -14.77
C LEU A 226 16.42 1.52 -15.76
N ARG A 227 17.69 1.14 -15.47
CA ARG A 227 18.44 0.17 -16.26
C ARG A 227 18.39 -1.22 -15.65
N PHE A 228 18.10 -2.21 -16.48
CA PHE A 228 17.91 -3.61 -16.11
C PHE A 228 18.82 -4.51 -16.94
N ASP A 229 20.14 -4.15 -17.02
CA ASP A 229 21.10 -4.82 -17.90
C ASP A 229 21.77 -6.03 -17.24
N ASP A 230 21.76 -6.11 -15.92
CA ASP A 230 22.36 -7.23 -15.20
C ASP A 230 21.56 -8.53 -15.42
N ALA A 231 22.30 -9.64 -15.52
CA ALA A 231 21.71 -10.96 -15.73
C ALA A 231 20.83 -11.43 -14.57
N CYS A 232 21.00 -10.87 -13.37
CA CYS A 232 20.24 -11.21 -12.18
C CYS A 232 18.72 -11.02 -12.37
N TRP A 233 18.31 -10.02 -13.15
CA TRP A 233 16.90 -9.78 -13.47
C TRP A 233 16.27 -10.94 -14.25
N THR A 234 17.00 -11.49 -15.22
CA THR A 234 16.52 -12.67 -15.95
C THR A 234 16.54 -13.90 -15.05
N LYS A 235 17.59 -14.05 -14.24
CA LYS A 235 17.73 -15.17 -13.30
C LYS A 235 16.58 -15.23 -12.29
N ALA A 236 16.16 -14.09 -11.76
CA ALA A 236 14.96 -14.00 -10.89
C ALA A 236 13.69 -14.53 -11.56
N GLY A 237 13.52 -14.27 -12.84
CA GLY A 237 12.41 -14.82 -13.63
C GLY A 237 12.53 -16.33 -13.88
N GLU A 238 13.76 -16.84 -14.08
CA GLU A 238 14.02 -18.27 -14.20
C GLU A 238 13.74 -19.02 -12.90
N ASP A 239 14.07 -18.44 -11.74
CA ASP A 239 13.78 -19.02 -10.44
C ASP A 239 12.29 -19.06 -10.16
N LEU A 240 11.55 -18.01 -10.54
CA LEU A 240 10.08 -18.04 -10.49
C LEU A 240 9.54 -19.14 -11.41
N ALA A 241 10.06 -19.27 -12.64
CA ALA A 241 9.65 -20.35 -13.55
C ALA A 241 9.93 -21.75 -12.96
N SER A 242 11.08 -21.93 -12.30
CA SER A 242 11.40 -23.16 -11.59
C SER A 242 10.48 -23.47 -10.40
N LEU A 243 10.01 -22.44 -9.69
CA LEU A 243 8.99 -22.62 -8.66
C LEU A 243 7.66 -23.06 -9.26
N LEU A 244 7.27 -22.52 -10.42
CA LEU A 244 6.02 -22.87 -11.12
C LEU A 244 5.96 -24.36 -11.52
N GLU A 245 7.10 -25.03 -11.76
CA GLU A 245 7.17 -26.47 -12.07
C GLU A 245 6.58 -27.34 -10.93
N ALA A 246 6.63 -26.85 -9.68
CA ALA A 246 6.01 -27.51 -8.54
C ALA A 246 4.48 -27.31 -8.47
N GLU A 247 3.90 -26.51 -9.38
CA GLU A 247 2.48 -26.11 -9.35
C GLU A 247 2.05 -25.60 -7.96
N PRO A 248 2.70 -24.54 -7.42
CA PRO A 248 2.54 -24.16 -6.02
C PRO A 248 1.22 -23.44 -5.76
N PHE A 249 0.64 -22.82 -6.79
CA PHE A 249 -0.49 -21.90 -6.65
C PHE A 249 -1.84 -22.60 -6.76
N GLN A 250 -2.85 -22.02 -6.11
CA GLN A 250 -4.21 -22.54 -6.18
C GLN A 250 -4.75 -22.55 -7.62
N LYS A 251 -5.65 -23.49 -7.89
CA LYS A 251 -6.34 -23.53 -9.19
C LYS A 251 -7.13 -22.23 -9.43
N GLY A 252 -6.96 -21.63 -10.61
CA GLY A 252 -7.64 -20.40 -11.00
C GLY A 252 -6.99 -19.11 -10.48
N PHE A 253 -5.77 -19.17 -9.98
CA PHE A 253 -5.05 -18.01 -9.44
C PHE A 253 -4.95 -16.83 -10.40
N LEU A 254 -4.89 -17.06 -11.71
CA LEU A 254 -4.83 -16.00 -12.73
C LEU A 254 -6.09 -15.12 -12.78
N THR A 255 -7.21 -15.60 -12.23
CA THR A 255 -8.48 -14.86 -12.20
C THR A 255 -8.95 -14.52 -10.79
N ALA A 256 -8.21 -14.95 -9.75
CA ALA A 256 -8.48 -14.62 -8.37
C ALA A 256 -7.97 -13.19 -8.04
N SER A 257 -8.78 -12.43 -7.31
CA SER A 257 -8.33 -11.18 -6.69
C SER A 257 -7.44 -11.44 -5.47
N SER A 258 -6.75 -10.42 -4.98
CA SER A 258 -5.91 -10.58 -3.77
C SER A 258 -6.68 -10.40 -2.46
N GLN A 259 -7.56 -9.40 -2.37
CA GLN A 259 -8.06 -8.92 -1.07
C GLN A 259 -9.58 -8.93 -0.95
N GLN A 260 -10.33 -9.36 -1.99
CA GLN A 260 -11.78 -9.16 -2.03
C GLN A 260 -12.55 -10.47 -2.04
N GLY A 261 -13.25 -10.72 -0.93
CA GLY A 261 -14.14 -11.85 -0.77
C GLY A 261 -13.42 -13.18 -0.46
N ALA A 262 -14.19 -14.21 -0.12
CA ALA A 262 -13.68 -15.51 0.33
C ALA A 262 -12.90 -16.28 -0.74
N GLY A 263 -13.02 -15.92 -2.01
CA GLY A 263 -12.27 -16.51 -3.13
C GLY A 263 -10.98 -15.77 -3.50
N SER A 264 -10.68 -14.67 -2.84
CA SER A 264 -9.41 -13.97 -2.98
C SER A 264 -8.27 -14.75 -2.32
N SER A 265 -7.00 -14.41 -2.63
CA SER A 265 -5.87 -15.10 -1.99
C SER A 265 -5.91 -14.97 -0.46
N ALA A 266 -6.14 -13.75 0.07
CA ALA A 266 -6.30 -13.53 1.51
C ALA A 266 -7.54 -14.28 2.07
N GLY A 267 -8.66 -14.29 1.33
CA GLY A 267 -9.86 -15.04 1.73
C GLY A 267 -9.67 -16.54 1.75
N MET A 268 -8.84 -17.08 0.86
CA MET A 268 -8.50 -18.50 0.88
C MET A 268 -7.66 -18.87 2.10
N LEU A 269 -6.69 -18.04 2.50
CA LEU A 269 -5.93 -18.23 3.72
C LEU A 269 -6.82 -18.07 4.96
N ALA A 270 -7.63 -17.02 5.03
CA ALA A 270 -8.59 -16.77 6.12
C ALA A 270 -9.55 -17.94 6.39
N ASN A 271 -9.87 -18.72 5.35
CA ASN A 271 -10.82 -19.86 5.43
C ASN A 271 -10.14 -21.23 5.28
N HIS A 272 -8.83 -21.33 5.49
CA HIS A 272 -8.04 -22.58 5.40
C HIS A 272 -8.21 -23.34 4.07
N LYS A 273 -8.43 -22.63 2.97
CA LYS A 273 -8.50 -23.21 1.60
C LYS A 273 -7.12 -23.21 0.93
N ALA A 274 -6.24 -22.35 1.37
CA ALA A 274 -4.83 -22.34 1.04
C ALA A 274 -3.99 -22.22 2.31
N ALA A 275 -2.77 -22.73 2.29
CA ALA A 275 -1.91 -22.78 3.46
C ALA A 275 -0.99 -21.59 3.58
N MET A 276 -0.61 -20.94 2.47
CA MET A 276 0.36 -19.83 2.44
C MET A 276 -0.09 -18.69 1.52
N GLU A 277 0.42 -17.49 1.77
CA GLU A 277 0.31 -16.31 0.91
C GLU A 277 1.53 -15.40 1.10
N LEU A 278 2.20 -15.00 0.02
CA LEU A 278 3.25 -13.97 0.05
C LEU A 278 2.60 -12.59 0.01
N MET A 279 2.82 -11.77 1.04
CA MET A 279 2.18 -10.45 1.15
C MET A 279 2.89 -9.54 2.16
N GLY A 280 2.71 -8.24 2.01
CA GLY A 280 3.17 -7.25 2.98
C GLY A 280 2.33 -7.22 4.26
N ASN A 281 2.83 -6.50 5.28
CA ASN A 281 2.27 -6.49 6.64
C ASN A 281 0.90 -5.76 6.80
N TRP A 282 0.25 -5.38 5.73
CA TRP A 282 -1.18 -5.00 5.75
C TRP A 282 -2.11 -6.22 5.73
N ASN A 283 -1.59 -7.40 5.38
CA ASN A 283 -2.40 -8.59 5.11
C ASN A 283 -3.13 -9.15 6.33
N PRO A 284 -2.58 -9.13 7.56
CA PRO A 284 -3.29 -9.63 8.73
C PRO A 284 -4.66 -8.96 8.92
N GLY A 285 -4.74 -7.65 8.79
CA GLY A 285 -6.01 -6.93 8.86
C GLY A 285 -6.97 -7.28 7.71
N VAL A 286 -6.46 -7.54 6.49
CA VAL A 286 -7.27 -8.02 5.36
C VAL A 286 -7.80 -9.42 5.64
N ILE A 287 -6.95 -10.34 6.10
CA ILE A 287 -7.33 -11.71 6.48
C ILE A 287 -8.41 -11.67 7.57
N ALA A 288 -8.21 -10.87 8.62
CA ALA A 288 -9.17 -10.73 9.71
C ALA A 288 -10.56 -10.30 9.20
N ASN A 289 -10.62 -9.36 8.26
CA ASN A 289 -11.88 -8.93 7.65
C ASN A 289 -12.56 -10.02 6.79
N LEU A 290 -11.83 -11.07 6.39
CA LEU A 290 -12.31 -12.16 5.54
C LEU A 290 -12.56 -13.47 6.30
N THR A 291 -12.22 -13.54 7.60
CA THR A 291 -12.63 -14.63 8.47
C THR A 291 -14.14 -14.59 8.73
N PRO A 292 -14.79 -15.74 9.05
CA PRO A 292 -16.23 -15.78 9.31
C PRO A 292 -16.68 -14.87 10.46
N ASP A 293 -15.87 -14.71 11.49
CA ASP A 293 -16.16 -13.92 12.70
C ASP A 293 -15.53 -12.52 12.70
N LYS A 294 -14.85 -12.14 11.61
CA LYS A 294 -14.16 -10.84 11.43
C LYS A 294 -13.09 -10.56 12.49
N LYS A 295 -12.38 -11.61 12.91
CA LYS A 295 -11.29 -11.52 13.89
C LYS A 295 -9.97 -11.99 13.30
N PRO A 296 -8.82 -11.62 13.90
CA PRO A 296 -7.53 -12.16 13.54
C PRO A 296 -7.55 -13.69 13.49
N LEU A 297 -6.90 -14.26 12.48
CA LEU A 297 -6.79 -15.72 12.31
C LEU A 297 -5.84 -16.28 13.38
N PRO A 298 -6.33 -17.11 14.34
CA PRO A 298 -5.53 -17.46 15.53
C PRO A 298 -4.32 -18.34 15.23
N ASP A 299 -4.36 -19.12 14.15
CA ASP A 299 -3.27 -19.97 13.69
C ASP A 299 -2.36 -19.31 12.63
N LEU A 300 -2.52 -17.99 12.40
CA LEU A 300 -1.67 -17.28 11.46
C LEU A 300 -0.21 -17.25 11.95
N GLY A 301 0.71 -17.57 11.06
CA GLY A 301 2.15 -17.43 11.22
C GLY A 301 2.74 -16.61 10.09
N TRP A 302 4.02 -16.28 10.21
CA TRP A 302 4.79 -15.55 9.21
C TRP A 302 6.24 -16.02 9.18
N PHE A 303 6.85 -16.03 8.00
CA PHE A 303 8.28 -16.22 7.83
C PHE A 303 8.80 -15.41 6.62
N PRO A 304 10.09 -14.99 6.61
CA PRO A 304 10.65 -14.23 5.52
C PRO A 304 10.72 -15.07 4.24
N PHE A 305 10.77 -14.40 3.08
CA PHE A 305 10.99 -15.09 1.81
C PHE A 305 12.28 -15.91 1.86
N PRO A 306 12.26 -17.19 1.48
CA PRO A 306 13.39 -18.08 1.60
C PRO A 306 14.62 -17.64 0.81
N ALA A 307 15.80 -18.14 1.21
CA ALA A 307 17.04 -17.92 0.50
C ALA A 307 17.06 -18.66 -0.86
N VAL A 308 17.70 -18.04 -1.84
CA VAL A 308 17.98 -18.61 -3.17
C VAL A 308 19.47 -18.92 -3.24
N PRO A 309 19.87 -20.16 -3.45
CA PRO A 309 21.27 -20.54 -3.51
C PRO A 309 21.99 -19.92 -4.70
N GLY A 310 23.12 -19.27 -4.46
CA GLY A 310 23.98 -18.70 -5.51
C GLY A 310 23.59 -17.31 -5.98
N GLY A 311 22.52 -16.74 -5.46
CA GLY A 311 22.16 -15.35 -5.73
C GLY A 311 23.16 -14.35 -5.11
N GLN A 312 23.22 -13.15 -5.65
CA GLN A 312 24.13 -12.08 -5.22
C GLN A 312 23.50 -11.19 -4.13
N GLY A 313 22.17 -11.28 -3.96
CA GLY A 313 21.41 -10.53 -2.96
C GLY A 313 21.62 -11.06 -1.54
N ASP A 314 21.49 -10.18 -0.55
CA ASP A 314 21.56 -10.60 0.85
C ASP A 314 20.33 -11.46 1.21
N PRO A 315 20.53 -12.66 1.79
CA PRO A 315 19.43 -13.56 2.13
C PRO A 315 18.51 -12.99 3.24
N THR A 316 18.97 -11.99 3.99
CA THR A 316 18.17 -11.35 5.04
C THR A 316 17.46 -10.08 4.55
N ALA A 317 17.77 -9.59 3.35
CA ALA A 317 17.11 -8.42 2.78
C ALA A 317 15.60 -8.65 2.69
N ILE A 318 14.81 -7.62 2.99
CA ILE A 318 13.35 -7.70 3.02
C ILE A 318 12.75 -6.75 1.99
N MET A 319 11.86 -7.29 1.15
CA MET A 319 10.96 -6.48 0.35
C MET A 319 9.95 -5.83 1.31
N GLY A 320 9.66 -4.56 1.11
CA GLY A 320 8.73 -3.83 1.95
C GLY A 320 9.22 -2.40 2.18
N GLY A 321 8.55 -1.70 3.01
CA GLY A 321 8.81 -0.29 3.24
C GLY A 321 7.53 0.48 2.99
N GLY A 322 7.26 1.42 3.85
CA GLY A 322 6.01 2.11 3.85
C GLY A 322 5.97 3.22 2.80
N GLY A 323 4.83 3.40 2.22
CA GLY A 323 4.38 4.69 1.77
C GLY A 323 4.00 5.54 2.99
N GLY A 324 2.94 6.31 2.85
CA GLY A 324 2.45 7.17 3.94
C GLY A 324 1.25 7.96 3.46
N TYR A 325 1.11 9.17 3.99
CA TYR A 325 0.09 10.10 3.53
C TYR A 325 0.73 11.41 3.09
N SER A 326 0.49 11.79 1.85
CA SER A 326 0.95 13.06 1.26
C SER A 326 -0.09 14.15 1.36
N LEU A 327 0.37 15.39 1.22
CA LEU A 327 -0.46 16.57 1.06
C LEU A 327 -0.43 17.03 -0.38
N SER A 328 -1.60 17.29 -0.98
CA SER A 328 -1.66 17.93 -2.29
C SER A 328 -1.07 19.34 -2.22
N ARG A 329 -0.63 19.88 -3.38
CA ARG A 329 0.06 21.18 -3.44
C ARG A 329 -0.71 22.34 -2.79
N ASN A 330 -2.03 22.28 -2.79
CA ASN A 330 -2.91 23.34 -2.28
C ASN A 330 -3.53 22.99 -0.93
N ALA A 331 -3.14 21.87 -0.30
CA ALA A 331 -3.66 21.49 1.00
C ALA A 331 -3.37 22.57 2.05
N PRO A 332 -4.36 22.96 2.86
CA PRO A 332 -4.14 23.95 3.91
C PRO A 332 -3.23 23.40 5.01
N LYS A 333 -2.59 24.29 5.77
CA LYS A 333 -1.62 23.95 6.83
C LYS A 333 -2.19 23.02 7.91
N GLU A 334 -3.49 23.07 8.13
CA GLU A 334 -4.23 22.23 9.07
C GLU A 334 -4.14 20.73 8.70
N ALA A 335 -3.94 20.41 7.41
CA ALA A 335 -3.74 19.04 6.93
C ALA A 335 -2.46 18.42 7.51
N LEU A 336 -1.35 19.16 7.58
CA LEU A 336 -0.14 18.68 8.26
C LEU A 336 -0.37 18.50 9.77
N GLY A 337 -1.20 19.35 10.38
CA GLY A 337 -1.60 19.22 11.78
C GLY A 337 -2.27 17.87 12.06
N PHE A 338 -3.15 17.42 11.14
CA PHE A 338 -3.78 16.11 11.25
C PHE A 338 -2.76 14.96 11.06
N LEU A 339 -1.84 15.07 10.10
CA LEU A 339 -0.80 14.06 9.93
C LEU A 339 0.12 13.95 11.16
N ARG A 340 0.44 15.05 11.82
CA ARG A 340 1.16 15.06 13.10
C ARG A 340 0.37 14.38 14.22
N PHE A 341 -0.91 14.59 14.26
CA PHE A 341 -1.79 13.95 15.24
C PHE A 341 -1.80 12.44 15.09
N VAL A 342 -1.92 11.91 13.87
CA VAL A 342 -1.99 10.46 13.62
C VAL A 342 -0.66 9.71 13.83
N VAL A 343 0.48 10.41 13.97
CA VAL A 343 1.77 9.78 14.33
C VAL A 343 2.10 9.90 15.83
N THR A 344 1.23 10.49 16.64
CA THR A 344 1.40 10.44 18.10
C THR A 344 1.28 9.01 18.60
N LYS A 345 1.92 8.70 19.74
CA LYS A 345 1.89 7.36 20.32
C LYS A 345 0.49 6.79 20.41
N GLU A 346 -0.45 7.52 21.02
CA GLU A 346 -1.83 7.07 21.22
C GLU A 346 -2.55 6.75 19.90
N GLN A 347 -2.37 7.59 18.87
CA GLN A 347 -2.99 7.37 17.57
C GLN A 347 -2.34 6.22 16.80
N GLN A 348 -1.04 6.03 16.98
CA GLN A 348 -0.29 4.93 16.39
C GLN A 348 -0.61 3.58 17.05
N GLU A 349 -0.86 3.55 18.36
CA GLU A 349 -1.38 2.37 19.05
C GLU A 349 -2.75 1.99 18.49
N ALA A 350 -3.68 2.94 18.40
CA ALA A 350 -5.00 2.71 17.81
C ALA A 350 -4.95 2.32 16.31
N TYR A 351 -4.00 2.89 15.56
CA TYR A 351 -3.77 2.53 14.16
C TYR A 351 -3.29 1.08 14.02
N ALA A 352 -2.27 0.70 14.82
CA ALA A 352 -1.71 -0.64 14.79
C ALA A 352 -2.75 -1.71 15.14
N GLU A 353 -3.57 -1.47 16.17
CA GLU A 353 -4.68 -2.35 16.54
C GLU A 353 -5.75 -2.44 15.44
N ALA A 354 -6.13 -1.32 14.83
CA ALA A 354 -7.18 -1.27 13.81
C ALA A 354 -6.78 -1.92 12.48
N PHE A 355 -5.50 -1.83 12.10
CA PHE A 355 -4.97 -2.39 10.86
C PHE A 355 -4.22 -3.71 11.05
N ASP A 356 -4.05 -4.16 12.30
CA ASP A 356 -3.24 -5.35 12.66
C ASP A 356 -1.84 -5.28 12.00
N THR A 357 -1.14 -4.17 12.22
CA THR A 357 0.11 -3.82 11.55
C THR A 357 1.18 -3.33 12.52
N ILE A 358 2.38 -3.06 12.02
CA ILE A 358 3.52 -2.57 12.79
C ILE A 358 3.59 -1.03 12.68
N PRO A 359 3.33 -0.27 13.75
CA PRO A 359 3.38 1.19 13.73
C PRO A 359 4.81 1.69 13.57
N VAL A 360 4.98 2.84 12.87
CA VAL A 360 6.31 3.48 12.73
C VAL A 360 6.79 4.08 14.04
N ASN A 361 5.90 4.57 14.87
CA ASN A 361 6.23 5.13 16.18
C ASN A 361 6.69 4.00 17.13
N LYS A 362 7.99 3.98 17.46
CA LYS A 362 8.57 2.93 18.29
C LYS A 362 7.94 2.85 19.68
N ASP A 363 7.50 3.98 20.24
CA ASP A 363 6.84 4.02 21.55
C ASP A 363 5.45 3.38 21.52
N ALA A 364 4.86 3.23 20.34
CA ALA A 364 3.57 2.54 20.11
C ALA A 364 3.74 1.04 19.80
N GLN A 365 4.94 0.53 19.55
CA GLN A 365 5.15 -0.89 19.18
C GLN A 365 4.82 -1.88 20.30
N GLY A 366 4.61 -1.40 21.53
CA GLY A 366 4.18 -2.24 22.65
C GLY A 366 2.83 -2.94 22.47
N VAL A 367 1.98 -2.46 21.56
CA VAL A 367 0.69 -3.11 21.22
C VAL A 367 0.82 -4.24 20.19
N VAL A 368 2.00 -4.41 19.58
CA VAL A 368 2.27 -5.50 18.63
C VAL A 368 2.47 -6.80 19.41
N THR A 369 1.39 -7.56 19.58
CA THR A 369 1.38 -8.78 20.41
C THR A 369 1.23 -10.06 19.58
N GLU A 370 0.73 -9.96 18.34
CA GLU A 370 0.53 -11.10 17.47
C GLU A 370 1.85 -11.71 16.99
N SER A 371 1.98 -13.04 17.08
CA SER A 371 3.26 -13.74 16.82
C SER A 371 3.77 -13.51 15.38
N TYR A 372 2.90 -13.38 14.41
CA TYR A 372 3.27 -13.09 13.02
C TYR A 372 3.84 -11.68 12.86
N ASN A 373 3.25 -10.67 13.52
CA ASN A 373 3.75 -9.29 13.50
C ASN A 373 5.07 -9.16 14.26
N ILE A 374 5.23 -9.86 15.40
CA ILE A 374 6.50 -9.93 16.14
C ILE A 374 7.59 -10.55 15.26
N SER A 375 7.30 -11.65 14.56
CA SER A 375 8.24 -12.31 13.66
C SER A 375 8.64 -11.40 12.49
N ALA A 376 7.68 -10.70 11.88
CA ALA A 376 7.91 -9.76 10.79
C ALA A 376 8.77 -8.56 11.26
N LEU A 377 8.47 -7.98 12.42
CA LEU A 377 9.26 -6.89 13.02
C LEU A 377 10.69 -7.33 13.36
N GLN A 378 10.87 -8.52 13.91
CA GLN A 378 12.19 -9.06 14.22
C GLN A 378 13.03 -9.29 12.97
N ALA A 379 12.42 -9.82 11.90
CA ALA A 379 13.09 -10.03 10.62
C ALA A 379 13.46 -8.69 9.98
N PHE A 380 12.55 -7.71 9.98
CA PHE A 380 12.80 -6.36 9.48
C PHE A 380 13.94 -5.67 10.20
N ASN A 381 13.99 -5.76 11.53
CA ASN A 381 15.06 -5.16 12.34
C ASN A 381 16.43 -5.85 12.17
N LYS A 382 16.46 -7.09 11.67
CA LYS A 382 17.68 -7.87 11.40
C LYS A 382 18.10 -7.84 9.93
N ALA A 383 17.24 -7.33 9.05
CA ALA A 383 17.52 -7.26 7.63
C ALA A 383 18.76 -6.41 7.35
N ALA A 384 19.59 -6.85 6.42
CA ALA A 384 20.75 -6.08 5.96
C ALA A 384 20.29 -4.74 5.35
N TYR A 385 19.19 -4.78 4.60
CA TYR A 385 18.47 -3.61 4.07
C TYR A 385 17.03 -4.00 3.74
N SER A 386 16.19 -2.98 3.57
CA SER A 386 14.86 -3.13 3.00
C SER A 386 14.78 -2.45 1.64
N MET A 387 14.04 -3.05 0.72
CA MET A 387 13.76 -2.49 -0.60
C MET A 387 12.26 -2.31 -0.77
N GLN A 388 11.84 -1.14 -1.20
CA GLN A 388 10.43 -0.86 -1.47
C GLN A 388 9.96 -1.71 -2.67
N PHE A 389 8.63 -1.97 -2.77
CA PHE A 389 8.05 -2.76 -3.86
C PHE A 389 8.44 -2.22 -5.23
N LEU A 390 8.91 -3.10 -6.12
CA LEU A 390 9.58 -2.66 -7.36
C LEU A 390 8.67 -1.89 -8.30
N ASP A 391 7.36 -2.19 -8.35
CA ASP A 391 6.37 -1.43 -9.12
C ASP A 391 6.14 0.00 -8.57
N THR A 392 6.52 0.21 -7.33
CA THR A 392 6.50 1.53 -6.69
C THR A 392 7.80 2.28 -6.96
N VAL A 393 8.94 1.60 -6.75
CA VAL A 393 10.27 2.17 -6.93
C VAL A 393 10.50 2.65 -8.37
N TYR A 394 10.16 1.82 -9.36
CA TYR A 394 10.40 2.12 -10.77
C TYR A 394 9.33 3.00 -11.42
N GLY A 395 8.34 3.45 -10.64
CA GLY A 395 7.25 4.28 -11.14
C GLY A 395 6.16 3.51 -11.89
N GLN A 396 5.08 4.22 -12.20
CA GLN A 396 3.83 3.59 -12.67
C GLN A 396 3.99 2.81 -13.98
N ASN A 397 4.70 3.37 -14.97
CA ASN A 397 4.80 2.75 -16.31
C ASN A 397 5.65 1.48 -16.28
N VAL A 398 6.84 1.57 -15.68
CA VAL A 398 7.79 0.45 -15.57
C VAL A 398 7.25 -0.62 -14.64
N GLY A 399 6.68 -0.22 -13.50
CA GLY A 399 6.07 -1.13 -12.55
C GLY A 399 4.89 -1.90 -13.14
N ASN A 400 4.00 -1.25 -13.88
CA ASN A 400 2.90 -1.94 -14.55
C ASN A 400 3.39 -2.93 -15.63
N ALA A 401 4.41 -2.55 -16.41
CA ALA A 401 4.99 -3.44 -17.41
C ALA A 401 5.57 -4.70 -16.74
N MET A 402 6.30 -4.53 -15.64
CA MET A 402 6.85 -5.63 -14.84
C MET A 402 5.74 -6.55 -14.32
N ASN A 403 4.70 -5.98 -13.71
CA ASN A 403 3.57 -6.74 -13.16
C ASN A 403 2.89 -7.60 -14.23
N ILE A 404 2.62 -7.02 -15.40
CA ILE A 404 1.97 -7.72 -16.52
C ILE A 404 2.88 -8.81 -17.09
N ALA A 405 4.18 -8.53 -17.26
CA ALA A 405 5.13 -9.49 -17.81
C ALA A 405 5.29 -10.71 -16.86
N VAL A 406 5.31 -10.50 -15.54
CA VAL A 406 5.33 -11.59 -14.56
C VAL A 406 4.07 -12.43 -14.63
N VAL A 407 2.89 -11.82 -14.71
CA VAL A 407 1.63 -12.57 -14.91
C VAL A 407 1.65 -13.38 -16.21
N ASN A 408 2.22 -12.85 -17.28
CA ASN A 408 2.39 -13.57 -18.54
C ASN A 408 3.31 -14.80 -18.37
N LEU A 409 4.44 -14.66 -17.67
CA LEU A 409 5.30 -15.80 -17.32
C LEU A 409 4.51 -16.85 -16.54
N MET A 410 3.80 -16.46 -15.48
CA MET A 410 3.01 -17.37 -14.65
C MET A 410 1.84 -18.03 -15.40
N ALA A 411 1.35 -17.39 -16.46
CA ALA A 411 0.31 -17.93 -17.35
C ALA A 411 0.89 -18.83 -18.46
N GLY A 412 2.20 -19.04 -18.54
CA GLY A 412 2.86 -19.77 -19.62
C GLY A 412 2.82 -19.07 -20.98
N LYS A 413 2.67 -17.73 -20.99
CA LYS A 413 2.56 -16.87 -22.19
C LYS A 413 3.80 -16.00 -22.42
N GLY A 414 4.77 -16.07 -21.53
CA GLY A 414 6.00 -15.31 -21.57
C GLY A 414 7.16 -16.08 -20.95
N SER A 415 8.36 -15.53 -21.04
CA SER A 415 9.60 -16.07 -20.49
C SER A 415 10.23 -15.08 -19.50
N ALA A 416 11.22 -15.53 -18.73
CA ALA A 416 12.04 -14.67 -17.86
C ALA A 416 12.68 -13.51 -18.65
N ALA A 417 13.16 -13.76 -19.86
CA ALA A 417 13.74 -12.73 -20.73
C ALA A 417 12.69 -11.70 -21.21
N ASP A 418 11.42 -12.11 -21.38
CA ASP A 418 10.35 -11.17 -21.75
C ASP A 418 10.06 -10.18 -20.63
N ILE A 419 10.19 -10.56 -19.35
CA ILE A 419 10.05 -9.62 -18.22
C ILE A 419 11.06 -8.46 -18.39
N VAL A 420 12.33 -8.78 -18.55
CA VAL A 420 13.40 -7.77 -18.70
C VAL A 420 13.18 -6.91 -19.95
N LYS A 421 12.81 -7.54 -21.08
CA LYS A 421 12.53 -6.85 -22.34
C LYS A 421 11.38 -5.83 -22.20
N ASP A 422 10.28 -6.25 -21.60
CA ASP A 422 9.08 -5.39 -21.47
C ASP A 422 9.32 -4.25 -20.49
N VAL A 423 10.09 -4.50 -19.40
CA VAL A 423 10.51 -3.49 -18.43
C VAL A 423 11.41 -2.45 -19.08
N LYS A 424 12.44 -2.87 -19.85
CA LYS A 424 13.33 -1.97 -20.61
C LYS A 424 12.55 -1.12 -21.61
N ALA A 425 11.64 -1.74 -22.36
CA ALA A 425 10.81 -1.02 -23.33
C ALA A 425 9.85 0.00 -22.66
N ALA A 426 9.44 -0.24 -21.42
CA ALA A 426 8.65 0.71 -20.65
C ALA A 426 9.52 1.87 -20.13
N ALA A 427 10.74 1.58 -19.66
CA ALA A 427 11.70 2.57 -19.18
C ALA A 427 12.12 3.57 -20.29
N GLU A 428 12.28 3.10 -21.53
CA GLU A 428 12.62 3.94 -22.69
C GLU A 428 11.49 4.93 -23.09
N LYS A 429 10.26 4.68 -22.63
CA LYS A 429 9.10 5.54 -22.96
C LYS A 429 8.84 6.64 -21.94
N GLY A 430 9.50 6.61 -20.80
CA GLY A 430 9.41 7.59 -19.70
C GLY A 430 8.25 7.28 -18.77
#